data_3e1e73a080b619bad80640f7e099ae61
#
_entry.id   3e1e73a080b619bad80640f7e099ae61
#
_cell.length_a   1.000
_cell.length_b   1.000
_cell.length_c   1.000
_cell.angle_alpha   90.00
_cell.angle_beta   90.00
_cell.angle_gamma   90.00
#
_symmetry.space_group_name_H-M   'P 1'
#
loop_
_entity.id
_entity.type
_entity.pdbx_description
1 polymer ?
#
loop_
_entity_poly.entity_id
_entity_poly.type
_entity_poly.pdbx_seq_one_letter_code
_entity_poly.pdbx_strand_id
1 'polypeptide(L)'
;MSSIFCRYNGRAVDPPPKFPSEMEEACEIVERIVNQEMKKRERFKLEWNSSATGDADSLWRANVAASNRYQGGKESVGFHSDQLTYLGPYPTIASLSLGKDLYFFYY
;
A
#
# COMPACT_ATOMS: atom_id res chain seq x y z
N MET A 1 -7.70 14.83 21.77
CA MET A 1 -7.51 13.53 21.10
C MET A 1 -8.32 13.52 19.82
N SER A 2 -7.67 13.60 18.67
CA SER A 2 -8.36 13.42 17.40
C SER A 2 -8.67 11.93 17.24
N SER A 3 -9.95 11.56 17.24
CA SER A 3 -10.36 10.21 16.88
C SER A 3 -10.05 10.00 15.40
N ILE A 4 -9.15 9.08 15.11
CA ILE A 4 -8.89 8.67 13.73
C ILE A 4 -10.10 7.84 13.30
N PHE A 5 -10.95 8.44 12.47
CA PHE A 5 -12.07 7.73 11.87
C PHE A 5 -11.53 6.86 10.73
N CYS A 6 -11.43 5.57 10.99
CA CYS A 6 -11.14 4.60 9.93
C CYS A 6 -12.44 4.26 9.19
N ARG A 7 -12.38 4.25 7.87
CA ARG A 7 -13.50 3.83 7.01
C ARG A 7 -13.04 2.79 6.01
N TYR A 8 -13.84 1.76 5.84
CA TYR A 8 -13.66 0.76 4.80
C TYR A 8 -14.97 0.55 4.04
N ASN A 9 -14.95 0.64 2.74
CA ASN A 9 -16.15 0.60 1.89
C ASN A 9 -17.27 1.55 2.37
N GLY A 10 -16.91 2.76 2.77
CA GLY A 10 -17.86 3.78 3.23
C GLY A 10 -18.40 3.59 4.65
N ARG A 11 -18.09 2.49 5.31
CA ARG A 11 -18.51 2.19 6.69
C ARG A 11 -17.42 2.53 7.68
N ALA A 12 -17.82 3.06 8.84
CA ALA A 12 -16.91 3.22 9.96
C ALA A 12 -16.47 1.84 10.45
N VAL A 13 -15.17 1.67 10.67
CA VAL A 13 -14.57 0.45 11.20
C VAL A 13 -13.65 0.81 12.36
N ASP A 14 -13.37 -0.14 13.21
CA ASP A 14 -12.37 0.03 14.25
C ASP A 14 -10.99 0.28 13.64
N PRO A 15 -10.12 1.05 14.31
CA PRO A 15 -8.75 1.22 13.86
C PRO A 15 -8.08 -0.14 13.67
N PRO A 16 -7.29 -0.34 12.60
CA PRO A 16 -6.59 -1.58 12.39
C PRO A 16 -5.61 -1.83 13.56
N PRO A 17 -5.38 -3.09 13.94
CA PRO A 17 -4.39 -3.42 14.95
C PRO A 17 -3.00 -2.99 14.48
N LYS A 18 -2.09 -2.81 15.43
CA LYS A 18 -0.67 -2.61 15.10
C LYS A 18 -0.12 -3.82 14.35
N PHE A 19 0.85 -3.57 13.49
CA PHE A 19 1.53 -4.64 12.78
C PHE A 19 2.24 -5.57 13.77
N PRO A 20 2.12 -6.90 13.61
CA PRO A 20 3.00 -7.84 14.29
C PRO A 20 4.46 -7.59 13.90
N SER A 21 5.41 -8.03 14.75
CA SER A 21 6.84 -7.83 14.52
C SER A 21 7.33 -8.36 13.18
N GLU A 22 6.84 -9.53 12.78
CA GLU A 22 7.19 -10.16 11.51
C GLU A 22 6.68 -9.35 10.31
N MET A 23 5.54 -8.70 10.46
CA MET A 23 5.01 -7.80 9.44
C MET A 23 5.80 -6.48 9.39
N GLU A 24 6.24 -5.97 10.53
CA GLU A 24 7.12 -4.79 10.57
C GLU A 24 8.43 -5.06 9.85
N GLU A 25 9.08 -6.20 10.10
CA GLU A 25 10.29 -6.62 9.39
C GLU A 25 10.06 -6.72 7.86
N ALA A 26 8.95 -7.33 7.46
CA ALA A 26 8.58 -7.40 6.04
C ALA A 26 8.35 -6.01 5.45
N CYS A 27 7.70 -5.11 6.18
CA CYS A 27 7.49 -3.73 5.77
C CYS A 27 8.79 -2.96 5.56
N GLU A 28 9.78 -3.12 6.43
CA GLU A 28 11.10 -2.48 6.28
C GLU A 28 11.78 -2.90 4.96
N ILE A 29 11.68 -4.18 4.62
CA ILE A 29 12.23 -4.70 3.35
C ILE A 29 11.47 -4.11 2.15
N VAL A 30 10.14 -4.13 2.20
CA VAL A 30 9.28 -3.59 1.15
C VAL A 30 9.51 -2.10 0.97
N GLU A 31 9.54 -1.32 2.05
CA GLU A 31 9.80 0.12 2.02
C GLU A 31 11.13 0.45 1.35
N ARG A 32 12.18 -0.30 1.68
CA ARG A 32 13.50 -0.13 1.07
C ARG A 32 13.45 -0.36 -0.43
N ILE A 33 12.80 -1.45 -0.87
CA ILE A 33 12.66 -1.77 -2.30
C ILE A 33 11.84 -0.70 -3.02
N VAL A 34 10.68 -0.34 -2.50
CA VAL A 34 9.80 0.69 -3.09
C VAL A 34 10.54 2.01 -3.23
N ASN A 35 11.23 2.46 -2.19
CA ASN A 35 11.95 3.72 -2.23
C ASN A 35 13.13 3.69 -3.22
N GLN A 36 13.78 2.56 -3.39
CA GLN A 36 14.81 2.38 -4.43
C GLN A 36 14.20 2.48 -5.84
N GLU A 37 13.06 1.86 -6.07
CA GLU A 37 12.37 1.92 -7.37
C GLU A 37 11.81 3.33 -7.64
N MET A 38 11.26 3.99 -6.64
CA MET A 38 10.74 5.36 -6.77
C MET A 38 11.83 6.37 -7.16
N LYS A 39 13.07 6.15 -6.74
CA LYS A 39 14.21 7.01 -7.14
C LYS A 39 14.58 6.90 -8.62
N LYS A 40 14.16 5.81 -9.28
CA LYS A 40 14.47 5.56 -10.70
C LYS A 40 13.48 6.22 -11.66
N ARG A 41 12.38 6.76 -11.16
CA ARG A 41 11.35 7.40 -11.96
C ARG A 41 11.16 8.86 -11.61
N GLU A 42 10.62 9.62 -12.54
CA GLU A 42 10.19 10.99 -12.28
C GLU A 42 9.03 11.02 -11.29
N ARG A 43 9.05 11.98 -10.37
CA ARG A 43 7.99 12.20 -9.40
C ARG A 43 6.94 13.16 -9.97
N PHE A 44 5.66 12.85 -9.75
CA PHE A 44 4.57 13.74 -10.12
C PHE A 44 4.42 14.85 -9.09
N LYS A 45 4.09 16.07 -9.54
CA LYS A 45 3.92 17.24 -8.64
C LYS A 45 2.87 17.04 -7.56
N LEU A 46 1.82 16.29 -7.87
CA LEU A 46 0.70 16.02 -6.95
C LEU A 46 0.85 14.67 -6.25
N GLU A 47 1.94 13.97 -6.46
CA GLU A 47 2.17 12.69 -5.80
C GLU A 47 2.23 12.87 -4.29
N TRP A 48 1.52 12.01 -3.58
CA TRP A 48 1.57 11.97 -2.13
C TRP A 48 3.02 11.86 -1.64
N ASN A 49 3.40 12.69 -0.71
CA ASN A 49 4.79 12.87 -0.26
C ASN A 49 5.75 13.52 -1.28
N SER A 50 5.28 14.08 -2.40
CA SER A 50 6.07 15.07 -3.08
C SER A 50 5.98 16.36 -2.26
N SER A 51 6.97 16.66 -1.42
CA SER A 51 6.92 17.90 -0.67
C SER A 51 6.97 19.09 -1.64
N ALA A 52 6.12 20.08 -1.41
CA ALA A 52 6.16 21.37 -2.11
C ALA A 52 7.50 22.10 -1.90
N THR A 53 8.34 21.63 -0.98
CA THR A 53 9.67 22.17 -0.63
C THR A 53 10.81 21.49 -1.38
N GLY A 54 10.52 20.51 -2.23
CA GLY A 54 11.58 19.85 -3.03
C GLY A 54 12.50 18.93 -2.22
N ASP A 55 12.11 18.57 -1.00
CA ASP A 55 12.82 17.56 -0.25
C ASP A 55 12.72 16.22 -0.97
N ALA A 56 13.82 15.85 -1.62
CA ALA A 56 13.99 14.57 -2.29
C ALA A 56 13.89 13.36 -1.34
N ASP A 57 13.69 13.60 -0.06
CA ASP A 57 13.77 12.62 1.03
C ASP A 57 12.41 12.20 1.58
N SER A 58 11.27 12.57 0.97
CA SER A 58 10.01 12.01 1.40
C SER A 58 9.95 10.52 1.03
N LEU A 59 10.20 9.68 2.03
CA LEU A 59 10.20 8.23 1.88
C LEU A 59 8.75 7.70 1.86
N TRP A 60 8.49 6.78 0.95
CA TRP A 60 7.29 5.97 1.01
C TRP A 60 7.35 5.06 2.24
N ARG A 61 6.27 4.99 2.99
CA ARG A 61 6.12 4.11 4.15
C ARG A 61 4.80 3.37 4.11
N ALA A 62 4.82 2.10 4.49
CA ALA A 62 3.62 1.31 4.69
C ALA A 62 2.95 1.73 6.00
N ASN A 63 1.71 2.17 5.95
CA ASN A 63 0.93 2.59 7.11
C ASN A 63 -0.34 1.75 7.31
N VAL A 64 -0.72 0.98 6.31
CA VAL A 64 -1.85 0.06 6.35
C VAL A 64 -1.58 -1.10 5.41
N ALA A 65 -2.04 -2.28 5.77
CA ALA A 65 -2.00 -3.46 4.93
C ALA A 65 -3.39 -4.09 4.84
N ALA A 66 -3.79 -4.46 3.62
CA ALA A 66 -4.94 -5.32 3.38
C ALA A 66 -4.40 -6.70 3.00
N SER A 67 -4.83 -7.73 3.73
CA SER A 67 -4.38 -9.10 3.51
C SER A 67 -5.49 -9.94 2.91
N ASN A 68 -5.20 -10.60 1.81
CA ASN A 68 -6.08 -11.57 1.17
C ASN A 68 -5.49 -12.96 1.31
N ARG A 69 -6.30 -13.92 1.70
CA ARG A 69 -5.93 -15.33 1.75
C ARG A 69 -6.72 -16.09 0.71
N TYR A 70 -6.02 -16.84 -0.12
CA TYR A 70 -6.61 -17.70 -1.16
C TYR A 70 -6.32 -19.15 -0.84
N GLN A 71 -7.38 -19.94 -0.64
CA GLN A 71 -7.29 -21.38 -0.38
C GLN A 71 -7.65 -22.16 -1.64
N GLY A 72 -6.63 -22.52 -2.41
CA GLY A 72 -6.80 -23.31 -3.63
C GLY A 72 -7.07 -22.46 -4.89
N GLY A 73 -7.04 -23.13 -6.03
CA GLY A 73 -7.03 -22.48 -7.34
C GLY A 73 -8.36 -21.89 -7.82
N LYS A 74 -9.42 -21.98 -7.01
CA LYS A 74 -10.74 -21.43 -7.35
C LYS A 74 -11.01 -20.07 -6.72
N GLU A 75 -10.19 -19.65 -5.78
CA GLU A 75 -10.33 -18.37 -5.11
C GLU A 75 -9.45 -17.32 -5.79
N SER A 76 -10.02 -16.19 -6.08
CA SER A 76 -9.31 -15.07 -6.71
C SER A 76 -10.02 -13.76 -6.41
N VAL A 77 -9.27 -12.67 -6.50
CA VAL A 77 -9.83 -11.34 -6.64
C VAL A 77 -10.08 -11.09 -8.15
N GLY A 78 -11.29 -10.68 -8.50
CA GLY A 78 -11.61 -10.29 -9.88
C GLY A 78 -10.87 -9.02 -10.31
N PHE A 79 -10.93 -8.72 -11.61
CA PHE A 79 -10.38 -7.46 -12.12
C PHE A 79 -11.06 -6.28 -11.44
N HIS A 80 -10.28 -5.38 -10.90
CA HIS A 80 -10.74 -4.19 -10.20
C HIS A 80 -9.69 -3.10 -10.26
N SER A 81 -10.08 -1.91 -9.88
CA SER A 81 -9.18 -0.79 -9.59
C SER A 81 -9.37 -0.36 -8.15
N ASP A 82 -8.28 -0.03 -7.49
CA ASP A 82 -8.35 0.55 -6.16
C ASP A 82 -8.91 1.97 -6.20
N GLN A 83 -9.65 2.35 -5.16
CA GLN A 83 -10.31 3.66 -5.09
C GLN A 83 -9.30 4.75 -4.74
N LEU A 84 -9.05 5.65 -5.68
CA LEU A 84 -8.16 6.80 -5.47
C LEU A 84 -8.59 7.73 -4.33
N THR A 85 -9.88 7.75 -4.00
CA THR A 85 -10.43 8.57 -2.91
C THR A 85 -9.72 8.34 -1.57
N TYR A 86 -9.26 7.12 -1.33
CA TYR A 86 -8.57 6.75 -0.08
C TYR A 86 -7.04 6.77 -0.20
N LEU A 87 -6.54 6.66 -1.41
CA LEU A 87 -5.11 6.53 -1.68
C LEU A 87 -4.43 7.86 -2.01
N GLY A 88 -5.21 8.87 -2.36
CA GLY A 88 -4.69 10.15 -2.84
C GLY A 88 -4.18 10.11 -4.28
N PRO A 89 -3.64 11.22 -4.79
CA PRO A 89 -3.19 11.30 -6.17
C PRO A 89 -1.89 10.53 -6.39
N TYR A 90 -1.84 9.80 -7.50
CA TYR A 90 -0.66 9.00 -7.92
C TYR A 90 -0.13 8.07 -6.82
N PRO A 91 -0.98 7.23 -6.22
CA PRO A 91 -0.57 6.39 -5.11
C PRO A 91 0.42 5.32 -5.55
N THR A 92 1.31 4.97 -4.65
CA THR A 92 2.18 3.80 -4.79
C THR A 92 1.70 2.72 -3.84
N ILE A 93 1.36 1.56 -4.38
CA ILE A 93 0.91 0.39 -3.64
C ILE A 93 1.96 -0.70 -3.80
N ALA A 94 2.40 -1.27 -2.70
CA ALA A 94 3.25 -2.45 -2.71
C ALA A 94 2.42 -3.71 -2.49
N SER A 95 2.70 -4.75 -3.24
CA SER A 95 2.06 -6.06 -3.09
C SER A 95 3.11 -7.10 -2.74
N LEU A 96 2.91 -7.76 -1.61
CA LEU A 96 3.74 -8.87 -1.15
C LEU A 96 2.94 -10.17 -1.29
N SER A 97 3.44 -11.11 -2.10
CA SER A 97 2.84 -12.43 -2.29
C SER A 97 3.63 -13.48 -1.55
N LEU A 98 2.95 -14.33 -0.81
CA LEU A 98 3.54 -15.41 -0.02
C LEU A 98 2.85 -16.74 -0.37
N GLY A 99 3.63 -17.82 -0.38
CA GLY A 99 3.13 -19.16 -0.68
C GLY A 99 3.44 -19.62 -2.10
N LYS A 100 2.49 -20.30 -2.74
CA LYS A 100 2.65 -20.73 -4.13
C LYS A 100 2.55 -19.55 -5.09
N ASP A 101 3.14 -19.69 -6.26
CA ASP A 101 3.11 -18.68 -7.31
C ASP A 101 1.68 -18.25 -7.64
N LEU A 102 1.48 -16.94 -7.68
CA LEU A 102 0.26 -16.30 -8.09
C LEU A 102 0.48 -15.59 -9.42
N TYR A 103 -0.51 -15.68 -10.30
CA TYR A 103 -0.49 -14.94 -11.56
C TYR A 103 -1.23 -13.62 -11.38
N PHE A 104 -0.54 -12.52 -11.65
CA PHE A 104 -1.12 -11.18 -11.69
C PHE A 104 -1.21 -10.74 -13.15
N PHE A 105 -2.39 -10.28 -13.54
CA PHE A 105 -2.60 -9.68 -14.85
C PHE A 105 -2.91 -8.20 -14.67
N TYR A 106 -2.15 -7.35 -15.34
CA TYR A 106 -2.35 -5.90 -15.39
C TYR A 106 -2.78 -5.51 -16.81
N TYR A 107 -3.70 -4.57 -16.91
CA TYR A 107 -4.11 -3.95 -18.17
C TYR A 107 -3.88 -2.45 -18.11
#